data_56cfc0733bd7195922a819804b875e6b
#
_entry.id   56cfc0733bd7195922a819804b875e6b
#
_cell.length_a   1.000
_cell.length_b   1.000
_cell.length_c   1.000
_cell.angle_alpha   90.00
_cell.angle_beta   90.00
_cell.angle_gamma   90.00
#
_symmetry.space_group_name_H-M   'P 1'
#
loop_
_entity.id
_entity.type
_entity.pdbx_description
1 polymer ?
#
loop_
_entity_poly.entity_id
_entity_poly.type
_entity_poly.pdbx_seq_one_letter_code
_entity_poly.pdbx_strand_id
1 'polypeptide(L)'
;MRESYFLSIDELERLSRFLSYILRHEPRKFGLSPDGDGYVSIDGLLDQIRKKDRWRWVTKQHIIEVVERSEKKRFEVISNRIRALYGHTFETEIHYRPVTPPEYLFHGTARRNVEKIEQEGLLSMKRQYVHLSVTPEDACKVGLRRDKNPVILKVSALKAHNQGIKFY
;
A
#
# COMPACT_ATOMS: atom_id res chain seq x y z
N MET A 1 21.62 15.01 -21.85
CA MET A 1 20.98 15.44 -20.57
C MET A 1 19.47 15.47 -20.81
N ARG A 2 18.66 14.74 -20.06
CA ARG A 2 17.19 14.82 -20.14
C ARG A 2 16.75 16.05 -19.35
N GLU A 3 16.32 17.08 -20.06
CA GLU A 3 15.77 18.32 -19.49
C GLU A 3 14.28 18.23 -19.19
N SER A 4 13.74 17.08 -18.88
CA SER A 4 12.36 17.00 -18.38
C SER A 4 12.39 16.83 -16.88
N TYR A 5 12.09 17.89 -16.16
CA TYR A 5 11.99 17.89 -14.70
C TYR A 5 10.79 17.09 -14.19
N PHE A 6 9.87 16.69 -15.05
CA PHE A 6 8.66 15.98 -14.68
C PHE A 6 8.58 14.59 -15.33
N LEU A 7 8.08 13.63 -14.54
CA LEU A 7 7.82 12.28 -15.01
C LEU A 7 6.63 12.27 -15.98
N SER A 8 6.74 11.51 -17.07
CA SER A 8 5.57 11.11 -17.85
C SER A 8 4.64 10.22 -16.98
N ILE A 9 3.37 10.12 -17.35
CA ILE A 9 2.39 9.29 -16.64
C ILE A 9 2.89 7.84 -16.52
N ASP A 10 3.47 7.31 -17.59
CA ASP A 10 3.97 5.95 -17.62
C ASP A 10 5.22 5.74 -16.72
N GLU A 11 6.13 6.71 -16.71
CA GLU A 11 7.30 6.69 -15.80
C GLU A 11 6.86 6.78 -14.33
N LEU A 12 5.90 7.66 -14.03
CA LEU A 12 5.33 7.83 -12.71
C LEU A 12 4.69 6.53 -12.21
N GLU A 13 3.88 5.88 -13.04
CA GLU A 13 3.27 4.59 -12.69
C GLU A 13 4.31 3.49 -12.46
N ARG A 14 5.31 3.37 -13.35
CA ARG A 14 6.36 2.37 -13.22
C ARG A 14 7.18 2.59 -11.96
N LEU A 15 7.57 3.83 -11.68
CA LEU A 15 8.32 4.16 -10.47
C LEU A 15 7.46 3.92 -9.22
N SER A 16 6.18 4.32 -9.22
CA SER A 16 5.25 4.06 -8.12
C SER A 16 5.08 2.56 -7.82
N ARG A 17 4.98 1.71 -8.86
CA ARG A 17 4.92 0.25 -8.70
C ARG A 17 6.22 -0.30 -8.12
N PHE A 18 7.36 0.19 -8.58
CA PHE A 18 8.67 -0.26 -8.09
C PHE A 18 8.91 0.16 -6.64
N LEU A 19 8.61 1.41 -6.27
CA LEU A 19 8.63 1.86 -4.88
C LEU A 19 7.69 1.04 -3.99
N SER A 20 6.48 0.73 -4.49
CA SER A 20 5.54 -0.14 -3.78
C SER A 20 6.11 -1.53 -3.53
N TYR A 21 6.78 -2.12 -4.51
CA TYR A 21 7.42 -3.42 -4.37
C TYR A 21 8.51 -3.38 -3.28
N ILE A 22 9.39 -2.40 -3.32
CA ILE A 22 10.47 -2.26 -2.34
C ILE A 22 9.89 -2.03 -0.93
N LEU A 23 9.06 -0.99 -0.78
CA LEU A 23 8.63 -0.51 0.53
C LEU A 23 7.57 -1.38 1.21
N ARG A 24 6.86 -2.23 0.45
CA ARG A 24 5.81 -3.10 1.00
C ARG A 24 6.23 -4.55 1.14
N HIS A 25 7.12 -5.02 0.28
CA HIS A 25 7.35 -6.46 0.15
C HIS A 25 8.80 -6.87 0.41
N GLU A 26 9.77 -6.11 -0.10
CA GLU A 26 11.15 -6.56 -0.15
C GLU A 26 12.19 -5.49 0.28
N PRO A 27 11.95 -4.73 1.38
CA PRO A 27 12.90 -3.68 1.76
C PRO A 27 14.30 -4.26 2.05
N ARG A 28 14.38 -5.40 2.72
CA ARG A 28 15.65 -6.05 3.06
C ARG A 28 16.46 -6.50 1.85
N LYS A 29 15.79 -6.94 0.78
CA LYS A 29 16.45 -7.29 -0.49
C LYS A 29 17.17 -6.11 -1.14
N PHE A 30 16.73 -4.91 -0.82
CA PHE A 30 17.36 -3.65 -1.22
C PHE A 30 18.25 -3.04 -0.12
N GLY A 31 18.61 -3.81 0.91
CA GLY A 31 19.45 -3.33 1.99
C GLY A 31 18.82 -2.22 2.84
N LEU A 32 17.49 -2.16 2.84
CA LEU A 32 16.73 -1.18 3.61
C LEU A 32 16.16 -1.82 4.88
N SER A 33 16.20 -1.07 5.98
CA SER A 33 15.63 -1.46 7.27
C SER A 33 14.56 -0.45 7.68
N PRO A 34 13.27 -0.73 7.39
CA PRO A 34 12.18 0.14 7.84
C PRO A 34 12.17 0.23 9.37
N ASP A 35 11.89 1.42 9.90
CA ASP A 35 11.62 1.60 11.34
C ASP A 35 10.25 1.04 11.74
N GLY A 36 9.87 1.15 13.03
CA GLY A 36 8.58 0.65 13.54
C GLY A 36 7.34 1.29 12.90
N ASP A 37 7.50 2.46 12.28
CA ASP A 37 6.45 3.15 11.52
C ASP A 37 6.53 2.88 10.01
N GLY A 38 7.51 2.09 9.56
CA GLY A 38 7.72 1.71 8.16
C GLY A 38 8.55 2.68 7.33
N TYR A 39 9.15 3.70 7.95
CA TYR A 39 9.98 4.66 7.22
C TYR A 39 11.37 4.14 6.91
N VAL A 40 11.85 4.49 5.73
CA VAL A 40 13.26 4.38 5.32
C VAL A 40 13.78 5.74 4.88
N SER A 41 15.10 5.95 4.94
CA SER A 41 15.74 7.15 4.38
C SER A 41 15.53 7.23 2.87
N ILE A 42 15.17 8.40 2.34
CA ILE A 42 15.06 8.62 0.89
C ILE A 42 16.43 8.47 0.22
N ASP A 43 17.50 8.96 0.86
CA ASP A 43 18.85 8.84 0.30
C ASP A 43 19.27 7.36 0.23
N GLY A 44 19.07 6.60 1.32
CA GLY A 44 19.33 5.17 1.32
C GLY A 44 18.52 4.40 0.26
N LEU A 45 17.26 4.76 0.07
CA LEU A 45 16.42 4.22 -1.00
C LEU A 45 16.98 4.56 -2.38
N LEU A 46 17.37 5.80 -2.64
CA LEU A 46 17.95 6.25 -3.90
C LEU A 46 19.25 5.51 -4.22
N ASP A 47 20.13 5.34 -3.24
CA ASP A 47 21.38 4.61 -3.41
C ASP A 47 21.14 3.17 -3.87
N GLN A 48 20.10 2.53 -3.36
CA GLN A 48 19.80 1.15 -3.76
C GLN A 48 19.10 1.07 -5.12
N ILE A 49 18.12 1.92 -5.40
CA ILE A 49 17.40 1.86 -6.69
C ILE A 49 18.29 2.27 -7.86
N ARG A 50 19.22 3.19 -7.67
CA ARG A 50 20.21 3.63 -8.69
C ARG A 50 21.21 2.56 -9.08
N LYS A 51 21.42 1.51 -8.27
CA LYS A 51 22.21 0.33 -8.65
C LYS A 51 21.58 -0.46 -9.80
N LYS A 52 20.30 -0.25 -10.08
CA LYS A 52 19.62 -0.82 -11.24
C LYS A 52 19.71 0.17 -12.41
N ASP A 53 20.34 -0.21 -13.52
CA ASP A 53 20.55 0.67 -14.66
C ASP A 53 19.31 1.39 -15.13
N ARG A 54 18.17 0.70 -15.12
CA ARG A 54 16.86 1.25 -15.47
C ARG A 54 16.46 2.45 -14.61
N TRP A 55 16.94 2.54 -13.36
CA TRP A 55 16.53 3.54 -12.38
C TRP A 55 17.67 4.48 -11.97
N ARG A 56 18.81 4.44 -12.65
CA ARG A 56 20.00 5.26 -12.34
C ARG A 56 19.70 6.76 -12.41
N TRP A 57 18.73 7.15 -13.23
CA TRP A 57 18.31 8.54 -13.44
C TRP A 57 17.39 9.08 -12.35
N VAL A 58 16.84 8.25 -11.46
CA VAL A 58 15.87 8.67 -10.45
C VAL A 58 16.51 9.60 -9.43
N THR A 59 15.85 10.70 -9.15
CA THR A 59 16.22 11.70 -8.15
C THR A 59 15.23 11.74 -7.00
N LYS A 60 15.59 12.44 -5.92
CA LYS A 60 14.67 12.72 -4.81
C LYS A 60 13.41 13.44 -5.30
N GLN A 61 13.55 14.38 -6.24
CA GLN A 61 12.42 15.09 -6.80
C GLN A 61 11.43 14.15 -7.49
N HIS A 62 11.90 13.15 -8.24
CA HIS A 62 11.03 12.14 -8.86
C HIS A 62 10.28 11.29 -7.82
N ILE A 63 10.89 10.99 -6.67
CA ILE A 63 10.21 10.29 -5.58
C ILE A 63 9.08 11.17 -5.01
N ILE A 64 9.37 12.45 -4.76
CA ILE A 64 8.37 13.44 -4.27
C ILE A 64 7.23 13.55 -5.28
N GLU A 65 7.54 13.65 -6.56
CA GLU A 65 6.55 13.74 -7.63
C GLU A 65 5.63 12.51 -7.67
N VAL A 66 6.16 11.30 -7.48
CA VAL A 66 5.34 10.09 -7.35
C VAL A 66 4.40 10.17 -6.15
N VAL A 67 4.84 10.72 -5.02
CA VAL A 67 4.00 10.86 -3.82
C VAL A 67 2.86 11.84 -4.05
N GLU A 68 3.15 12.98 -4.67
CA GLU A 68 2.20 14.08 -4.88
C GLU A 68 1.20 13.81 -6.01
N ARG A 69 1.67 13.30 -7.15
CA ARG A 69 0.87 13.11 -8.36
C ARG A 69 0.14 11.77 -8.47
N SER A 70 0.41 10.81 -7.56
CA SER A 70 -0.32 9.54 -7.58
C SER A 70 -1.78 9.75 -7.15
N GLU A 71 -2.74 9.39 -7.99
CA GLU A 71 -4.19 9.44 -7.67
C GLU A 71 -4.51 8.74 -6.33
N LYS A 72 -3.84 7.64 -6.06
CA LYS A 72 -3.96 6.92 -4.78
C LYS A 72 -2.77 7.26 -3.90
N LYS A 73 -3.03 7.80 -2.73
CA LYS A 73 -2.00 8.00 -1.70
C LYS A 73 -1.45 6.66 -1.25
N ARG A 74 -0.32 6.26 -1.84
CA ARG A 74 0.38 5.00 -1.52
C ARG A 74 1.53 5.20 -0.57
N PHE A 75 2.09 6.39 -0.53
CA PHE A 75 3.29 6.74 0.19
C PHE A 75 3.11 8.02 0.98
N GLU A 76 3.92 8.16 1.99
CA GLU A 76 4.05 9.37 2.78
C GLU A 76 5.53 9.73 2.90
N VAL A 77 5.81 11.01 2.78
CA VAL A 77 7.14 11.58 2.99
C VAL A 77 7.10 12.55 4.16
N ILE A 78 7.98 12.35 5.13
CA ILE A 78 8.20 13.27 6.24
C ILE A 78 9.70 13.58 6.30
N SER A 79 10.06 14.85 6.12
CA SER A 79 11.45 15.31 6.05
C SER A 79 12.23 14.59 4.95
N ASN A 80 13.17 13.72 5.29
CA ASN A 80 13.96 12.93 4.36
C ASN A 80 13.68 11.42 4.47
N ARG A 81 12.48 11.04 4.92
CA ARG A 81 12.04 9.64 5.08
C ARG A 81 10.78 9.39 4.29
N ILE A 82 10.65 8.18 3.76
CA ILE A 82 9.49 7.71 3.01
C ILE A 82 9.00 6.37 3.55
N ARG A 83 7.69 6.18 3.56
CA ARG A 83 7.06 4.88 3.82
C ARG A 83 5.94 4.59 2.83
N ALA A 84 5.59 3.32 2.70
CA ALA A 84 4.28 2.94 2.16
C ALA A 84 3.23 3.05 3.27
N LEU A 85 2.03 3.55 2.93
CA LEU A 85 0.96 3.73 3.90
C LEU A 85 0.23 2.44 4.25
N TYR A 86 0.28 1.42 3.39
CA TYR A 86 -0.44 0.15 3.58
C TYR A 86 0.11 -0.96 2.71
N GLY A 87 -0.28 -2.20 3.00
CA GLY A 87 -0.05 -3.35 2.15
C GLY A 87 1.26 -4.09 2.40
N HIS A 88 1.87 -3.92 3.56
CA HIS A 88 3.11 -4.57 3.95
C HIS A 88 2.95 -6.08 4.09
N THR A 89 3.98 -6.82 3.66
CA THR A 89 4.06 -8.28 3.73
C THR A 89 5.38 -8.79 4.32
N PHE A 90 6.30 -7.89 4.68
CA PHE A 90 7.56 -8.26 5.33
C PHE A 90 7.35 -8.47 6.84
N GLU A 91 8.30 -9.12 7.51
CA GLU A 91 8.16 -9.59 8.89
C GLU A 91 8.04 -8.51 9.96
N THR A 92 8.66 -7.33 9.75
CA THR A 92 8.59 -6.23 10.71
C THR A 92 7.17 -5.68 10.74
N GLU A 93 6.50 -5.81 11.88
CA GLU A 93 5.15 -5.27 12.06
C GLU A 93 5.17 -3.74 12.03
N ILE A 94 4.33 -3.14 11.19
CA ILE A 94 4.16 -1.71 11.11
C ILE A 94 3.04 -1.28 12.04
N HIS A 95 3.36 -0.41 12.98
CA HIS A 95 2.40 0.08 13.96
C HIS A 95 1.67 1.31 13.44
N TYR A 96 0.35 1.21 13.32
CA TYR A 96 -0.53 2.32 13.00
C TYR A 96 -1.26 2.79 14.25
N ARG A 97 -1.62 4.07 14.29
CA ARG A 97 -2.51 4.58 15.35
C ARG A 97 -3.93 4.13 15.06
N PRO A 98 -4.61 3.50 16.03
CA PRO A 98 -6.01 3.14 15.88
C PRO A 98 -6.89 4.37 15.61
N VAL A 99 -7.88 4.18 14.76
CA VAL A 99 -8.89 5.20 14.41
C VAL A 99 -10.29 4.62 14.55
N THR A 100 -11.28 5.49 14.81
CA THR A 100 -12.68 5.10 14.76
C THR A 100 -13.10 4.99 13.30
N PRO A 101 -13.56 3.81 12.85
CA PRO A 101 -14.01 3.63 11.47
C PRO A 101 -15.38 4.24 11.23
N PRO A 102 -15.78 4.46 9.97
CA PRO A 102 -17.16 4.73 9.62
C PRO A 102 -18.06 3.53 9.94
N GLU A 103 -19.39 3.72 9.86
CA GLU A 103 -20.36 2.67 10.16
C GLU A 103 -20.10 1.41 9.33
N TYR A 104 -19.82 1.58 8.03
CA TYR A 104 -19.55 0.49 7.10
C TYR A 104 -18.25 0.71 6.35
N LEU A 105 -17.58 -0.41 6.09
CA LEU A 105 -16.46 -0.52 5.15
C LEU A 105 -16.74 -1.69 4.19
N PHE A 106 -15.98 -1.78 3.11
CA PHE A 106 -16.24 -2.74 2.04
C PHE A 106 -14.99 -3.57 1.71
N HIS A 107 -15.20 -4.84 1.38
CA HIS A 107 -14.14 -5.74 0.95
C HIS A 107 -14.51 -6.42 -0.37
N GLY A 108 -13.70 -6.21 -1.40
CA GLY A 108 -13.87 -6.87 -2.70
C GLY A 108 -13.06 -8.17 -2.74
N THR A 109 -13.74 -9.29 -2.98
CA THR A 109 -13.13 -10.62 -3.01
C THR A 109 -13.61 -11.44 -4.20
N ALA A 110 -12.84 -12.50 -4.54
CA ALA A 110 -13.29 -13.48 -5.52
C ALA A 110 -14.42 -14.33 -4.95
N ARG A 111 -15.39 -14.68 -5.77
CA ARG A 111 -16.57 -15.50 -5.39
C ARG A 111 -16.19 -16.79 -4.66
N ARG A 112 -15.13 -17.47 -5.11
CA ARG A 112 -14.63 -18.71 -4.48
C ARG A 112 -14.17 -18.57 -3.03
N ASN A 113 -13.94 -17.34 -2.54
CA ASN A 113 -13.47 -17.10 -1.19
C ASN A 113 -14.62 -16.82 -0.21
N VAL A 114 -15.84 -16.60 -0.70
CA VAL A 114 -16.99 -16.14 0.12
C VAL A 114 -17.31 -17.15 1.21
N GLU A 115 -17.48 -18.41 0.86
CA GLU A 115 -17.80 -19.47 1.82
C GLU A 115 -16.76 -19.56 2.95
N LYS A 116 -15.49 -19.50 2.59
CA LYS A 116 -14.40 -19.49 3.58
C LYS A 116 -14.43 -18.26 4.47
N ILE A 117 -14.73 -17.08 3.91
CA ILE A 117 -14.85 -15.84 4.68
C ILE A 117 -16.04 -15.88 5.63
N GLU A 118 -17.16 -16.50 5.23
CA GLU A 118 -18.32 -16.68 6.10
C GLU A 118 -18.02 -17.60 7.31
N GLN A 119 -17.18 -18.60 7.12
CA GLN A 119 -16.79 -19.54 8.17
C GLN A 119 -15.68 -19.02 9.09
N GLU A 120 -14.64 -18.40 8.51
CA GLU A 120 -13.42 -18.02 9.22
C GLU A 120 -13.27 -16.52 9.49
N GLY A 121 -14.13 -15.69 8.87
CA GLY A 121 -13.99 -14.23 8.86
C GLY A 121 -12.97 -13.74 7.82
N LEU A 122 -12.78 -12.42 7.80
CA LEU A 122 -11.78 -11.77 6.96
C LEU A 122 -10.39 -11.90 7.58
N LEU A 123 -9.52 -12.68 6.97
CA LEU A 123 -8.15 -12.90 7.41
C LEU A 123 -7.17 -12.05 6.60
N SER A 124 -6.11 -11.55 7.24
CA SER A 124 -5.08 -10.72 6.61
C SER A 124 -4.22 -11.49 5.59
N MET A 125 -4.22 -12.82 5.67
CA MET A 125 -3.45 -13.74 4.85
C MET A 125 -1.94 -13.44 4.93
N LYS A 126 -1.31 -13.10 3.79
CA LYS A 126 0.12 -12.73 3.71
C LYS A 126 0.40 -11.28 4.09
N ARG A 127 -0.62 -10.48 4.37
CA ARG A 127 -0.46 -9.08 4.77
C ARG A 127 -0.52 -8.94 6.28
N GLN A 128 -0.04 -7.84 6.79
CA GLN A 128 -0.12 -7.56 8.23
C GLN A 128 -1.56 -7.26 8.67
N TYR A 129 -2.36 -6.62 7.79
CA TYR A 129 -3.73 -6.21 8.09
C TYR A 129 -4.70 -6.57 6.96
N VAL A 130 -5.98 -6.74 7.32
CA VAL A 130 -7.07 -6.82 6.35
C VAL A 130 -7.27 -5.43 5.71
N HIS A 131 -7.40 -5.39 4.38
CA HIS A 131 -7.65 -4.15 3.67
C HIS A 131 -9.13 -3.99 3.37
N LEU A 132 -9.67 -2.87 3.78
CA LEU A 132 -11.05 -2.48 3.53
C LEU A 132 -11.07 -1.19 2.70
N SER A 133 -12.13 -0.97 1.96
CA SER A 133 -12.37 0.24 1.18
C SER A 133 -13.50 1.04 1.80
N VAL A 134 -13.45 2.36 1.66
CA VAL A 134 -14.51 3.25 2.15
C VAL A 134 -15.75 3.18 1.27
N THR A 135 -15.58 2.89 -0.03
CA THR A 135 -16.69 2.78 -0.98
C THR A 135 -16.78 1.39 -1.60
N PRO A 136 -18.00 0.93 -1.98
CA PRO A 136 -18.17 -0.34 -2.70
C PRO A 136 -17.50 -0.33 -4.08
N GLU A 137 -17.42 0.83 -4.75
CA GLU A 137 -16.77 1.00 -6.05
C GLU A 137 -15.27 0.71 -5.96
N ASP A 138 -14.60 1.22 -4.93
CA ASP A 138 -13.18 0.94 -4.71
C ASP A 138 -12.94 -0.52 -4.31
N ALA A 139 -13.81 -1.10 -3.50
CA ALA A 139 -13.77 -2.54 -3.19
C ALA A 139 -13.94 -3.38 -4.46
N CYS A 140 -14.85 -2.99 -5.37
CA CYS A 140 -15.04 -3.64 -6.65
C CYS A 140 -13.76 -3.60 -7.50
N LYS A 141 -13.15 -2.43 -7.65
CA LYS A 141 -11.86 -2.28 -8.37
C LYS A 141 -10.75 -3.18 -7.80
N VAL A 142 -10.75 -3.38 -6.48
CA VAL A 142 -9.79 -4.30 -5.83
C VAL A 142 -10.13 -5.75 -6.14
N GLY A 143 -11.40 -6.13 -6.04
CA GLY A 143 -11.89 -7.49 -6.32
C GLY A 143 -11.66 -7.91 -7.77
N LEU A 144 -11.85 -7.01 -8.74
CA LEU A 144 -11.62 -7.23 -10.17
C LEU A 144 -10.19 -7.66 -10.52
N ARG A 145 -9.22 -7.43 -9.65
CA ARG A 145 -7.84 -7.92 -9.83
C ARG A 145 -7.75 -9.45 -9.69
N ARG A 146 -8.73 -10.09 -9.09
CA ARG A 146 -8.73 -11.51 -8.75
C ARG A 146 -9.90 -12.30 -9.36
N ASP A 147 -10.97 -11.62 -9.72
CA ASP A 147 -12.18 -12.20 -10.29
C ASP A 147 -12.86 -11.19 -11.21
N LYS A 148 -13.36 -11.64 -12.36
CA LYS A 148 -14.10 -10.78 -13.31
C LYS A 148 -15.45 -10.34 -12.76
N ASN A 149 -16.02 -11.13 -11.84
CA ASN A 149 -17.28 -10.85 -11.16
C ASN A 149 -17.09 -10.96 -9.64
N PRO A 150 -16.41 -9.98 -9.02
CA PRO A 150 -16.10 -10.03 -7.61
C PRO A 150 -17.36 -9.88 -6.75
N VAL A 151 -17.30 -10.45 -5.56
CA VAL A 151 -18.30 -10.21 -4.51
C VAL A 151 -17.82 -9.06 -3.64
N ILE A 152 -18.74 -8.13 -3.31
CA ILE A 152 -18.47 -7.01 -2.43
C ILE A 152 -19.13 -7.31 -1.08
N LEU A 153 -18.30 -7.51 -0.08
CA LEU A 153 -18.74 -7.70 1.30
C LEU A 153 -18.90 -6.34 1.98
N LYS A 154 -20.03 -6.11 2.61
CA LYS A 154 -20.28 -4.95 3.48
C LYS A 154 -19.94 -5.34 4.90
N VAL A 155 -19.00 -4.64 5.52
CA VAL A 155 -18.51 -4.89 6.87
C VAL A 155 -19.07 -3.84 7.82
N SER A 156 -19.73 -4.26 8.89
CA SER A 156 -20.22 -3.38 9.97
C SER A 156 -19.03 -2.93 10.84
N ALA A 157 -18.22 -2.00 10.31
CA ALA A 157 -16.93 -1.64 10.89
C ALA A 157 -17.06 -0.98 12.26
N LEU A 158 -17.99 -0.03 12.43
CA LEU A 158 -18.20 0.61 13.72
C LEU A 158 -18.69 -0.37 14.79
N LYS A 159 -19.55 -1.33 14.42
CA LYS A 159 -20.00 -2.38 15.33
C LYS A 159 -18.81 -3.27 15.77
N ALA A 160 -17.98 -3.69 14.84
CA ALA A 160 -16.78 -4.47 15.13
C ALA A 160 -15.79 -3.68 16.00
N HIS A 161 -15.61 -2.39 15.73
CA HIS A 161 -14.77 -1.50 16.55
C HIS A 161 -15.27 -1.44 18.00
N ASN A 162 -16.56 -1.27 18.21
CA ASN A 162 -17.18 -1.24 19.55
C ASN A 162 -17.05 -2.59 20.27
N GLN A 163 -16.82 -3.69 19.55
CA GLN A 163 -16.52 -5.01 20.08
C GLN A 163 -15.01 -5.27 20.29
N GLY A 164 -14.16 -4.24 20.10
CA GLY A 164 -12.72 -4.30 20.39
C GLY A 164 -11.83 -4.53 19.17
N ILE A 165 -12.36 -4.67 17.96
CA ILE A 165 -11.55 -4.77 16.74
C ILE A 165 -10.93 -3.40 16.45
N LYS A 166 -9.61 -3.38 16.26
CA LYS A 166 -8.87 -2.16 15.94
C LYS A 166 -8.89 -1.89 14.44
N PHE A 167 -9.14 -0.63 14.10
CA PHE A 167 -9.06 -0.09 12.73
C PHE A 167 -7.96 0.98 12.67
N TYR A 168 -7.34 1.13 11.50
CA TYR A 168 -6.17 1.97 11.30
C TYR A 168 -6.28 2.79 10.03
#